data_c2e38e08e49f6aac29d8867cb41b0945
#
_entry.id   c2e38e08e49f6aac29d8867cb41b0945
#
_cell.length_a   1.000
_cell.length_b   1.000
_cell.length_c   1.000
_cell.angle_alpha   90.00
_cell.angle_beta   90.00
_cell.angle_gamma   90.00
#
_symmetry.space_group_name_H-M   'P 1'
#
loop_
_entity.id
_entity.type
_entity.pdbx_description
1 polymer ?
#
loop_
_entity_poly.entity_id
_entity_poly.type
_entity_poly.pdbx_seq_one_letter_code
_entity_poly.pdbx_strand_id
1 'polypeptide(L)'
;WWISWSPFVGVFIARISKGRTIREFLTVVLLAPTVLSFIWFSAFGTLSTSLQDSGVNLIRFATEEILFASFNEYPLGSVLSLLAIILVLTFFVTSADSATYVLAMLSEDGNLNPSNRKKVIWGVMLALIAIALMFSGGLTALQNTLIIVAFPFSIVLVLMMWSLMKELYHEKEQMGLAITPDRYPEKNQPFKSYEEN
;
A
#
# COMPACT_ATOMS: atom_id res chain seq x y z
N TRP A 1 -7.44 -1.36 -8.23
CA TRP A 1 -7.52 -0.59 -6.98
C TRP A 1 -6.21 -0.66 -6.20
N TRP A 2 -5.76 -1.84 -5.77
CA TRP A 2 -4.52 -2.01 -5.00
C TRP A 2 -3.26 -1.57 -5.76
N ILE A 3 -3.22 -1.76 -7.06
CA ILE A 3 -2.10 -1.33 -7.92
C ILE A 3 -1.91 0.19 -7.88
N SER A 4 -3.00 0.96 -7.89
CA SER A 4 -2.91 2.43 -7.84
C SER A 4 -2.34 2.98 -6.54
N TRP A 5 -2.42 2.20 -5.44
CA TRP A 5 -1.85 2.57 -4.14
C TRP A 5 -0.37 2.22 -4.00
N SER A 6 0.10 1.27 -4.79
CA SER A 6 1.44 0.70 -4.63
C SER A 6 2.59 1.70 -4.73
N PRO A 7 2.58 2.73 -5.61
CA PRO A 7 3.69 3.69 -5.67
C PRO A 7 3.85 4.47 -4.40
N PHE A 8 2.74 4.96 -3.86
CA PHE A 8 2.71 5.75 -2.64
C PHE A 8 3.05 4.90 -1.41
N VAL A 9 2.33 3.79 -1.23
CA VAL A 9 2.52 2.90 -0.08
C VAL A 9 3.91 2.27 -0.11
N GLY A 10 4.40 1.87 -1.28
CA GLY A 10 5.73 1.27 -1.43
C GLY A 10 6.85 2.21 -1.00
N VAL A 11 6.84 3.45 -1.45
CA VAL A 11 7.84 4.47 -1.06
C VAL A 11 7.75 4.78 0.43
N PHE A 12 6.55 4.95 0.95
CA PHE A 12 6.34 5.23 2.38
C PHE A 12 6.85 4.09 3.26
N ILE A 13 6.45 2.84 2.97
CA ILE A 13 6.86 1.69 3.77
C ILE A 13 8.36 1.43 3.64
N ALA A 14 8.94 1.57 2.45
CA ALA A 14 10.39 1.43 2.27
C ALA A 14 11.17 2.41 3.16
N ARG A 15 10.70 3.65 3.28
CA ARG A 15 11.33 4.66 4.12
C ARG A 15 11.32 4.31 5.61
N ILE A 16 10.17 3.88 6.14
CA ILE A 16 10.04 3.54 7.57
C ILE A 16 10.71 2.22 7.92
N SER A 17 11.06 1.42 6.93
CA SER A 17 11.70 0.11 7.10
C SER A 17 13.23 0.17 7.05
N LYS A 18 13.83 1.36 7.08
CA LYS A 18 15.28 1.53 7.07
C LYS A 18 15.94 0.72 8.20
N GLY A 19 16.96 -0.08 7.85
CA GLY A 19 17.70 -0.93 8.79
C GLY A 19 17.09 -2.31 9.06
N ARG A 20 15.98 -2.66 8.40
CA ARG A 20 15.41 -4.01 8.45
C ARG A 20 15.88 -4.85 7.28
N THR A 21 15.90 -6.16 7.47
CA THR A 21 16.19 -7.09 6.38
C THR A 21 15.03 -7.16 5.38
N ILE A 22 15.33 -7.45 4.12
CA ILE A 22 14.31 -7.62 3.07
C ILE A 22 13.30 -8.71 3.46
N ARG A 23 13.77 -9.79 4.10
CA ARG A 23 12.90 -10.88 4.56
C ARG A 23 11.92 -10.42 5.64
N GLU A 24 12.38 -9.70 6.66
CA GLU A 24 11.50 -9.11 7.68
C GLU A 24 10.48 -8.16 7.06
N PHE A 25 10.95 -7.28 6.20
CA PHE A 25 10.11 -6.34 5.49
C PHE A 25 8.97 -7.05 4.75
N LEU A 26 9.29 -8.01 3.89
CA LEU A 26 8.28 -8.75 3.11
C LEU A 26 7.33 -9.52 4.02
N THR A 27 7.83 -10.17 5.07
CA THR A 27 7.00 -10.95 6.00
C THR A 27 5.97 -10.03 6.69
N VAL A 28 6.39 -8.90 7.23
CA VAL A 28 5.50 -7.98 7.94
C VAL A 28 4.49 -7.33 6.99
N VAL A 29 4.94 -6.86 5.82
CA VAL A 29 4.08 -6.20 4.83
C VAL A 29 3.01 -7.13 4.26
N LEU A 30 3.31 -8.42 4.14
CA LEU A 30 2.33 -9.41 3.66
C LEU A 30 1.41 -9.92 4.78
N LEU A 31 1.97 -10.31 5.93
CA LEU A 31 1.19 -10.97 6.98
C LEU A 31 0.30 -10.01 7.77
N ALA A 32 0.81 -8.86 8.19
CA ALA A 32 0.06 -7.97 9.08
C ALA A 32 -1.25 -7.47 8.44
N PRO A 33 -1.27 -6.91 7.21
CA PRO A 33 -2.52 -6.50 6.57
C PRO A 33 -3.44 -7.69 6.26
N THR A 34 -2.87 -8.85 5.90
CA THR A 34 -3.65 -10.04 5.57
C THR A 34 -4.41 -10.57 6.79
N VAL A 35 -3.74 -10.72 7.92
CA VAL A 35 -4.38 -11.17 9.18
C VAL A 35 -5.47 -10.20 9.62
N LEU A 36 -5.18 -8.90 9.60
CA LEU A 36 -6.17 -7.87 9.94
C LEU A 36 -7.37 -7.90 8.98
N SER A 37 -7.14 -8.10 7.68
CA SER A 37 -8.22 -8.22 6.70
C SER A 37 -9.09 -9.45 6.96
N PHE A 38 -8.50 -10.60 7.30
CA PHE A 38 -9.28 -11.79 7.65
C PHE A 38 -10.18 -11.55 8.88
N ILE A 39 -9.65 -10.92 9.94
CA ILE A 39 -10.42 -10.58 11.13
C ILE A 39 -11.56 -9.62 10.76
N TRP A 40 -11.26 -8.57 10.01
CA TRP A 40 -12.22 -7.56 9.58
C TRP A 40 -13.36 -8.17 8.75
N PHE A 41 -13.03 -8.87 7.67
CA PHE A 41 -14.03 -9.46 6.79
C PHE A 41 -14.82 -10.59 7.44
N SER A 42 -14.24 -11.35 8.35
CA SER A 42 -14.98 -12.34 9.12
C SER A 42 -15.97 -11.69 10.06
N ALA A 43 -15.56 -10.67 10.82
CA ALA A 43 -16.43 -10.01 11.79
C ALA A 43 -17.56 -9.23 11.11
N PHE A 44 -17.19 -8.29 10.24
CA PHE A 44 -18.18 -7.40 9.60
C PHE A 44 -18.93 -8.04 8.45
N GLY A 45 -18.33 -8.98 7.74
CA GLY A 45 -19.02 -9.78 6.73
C GLY A 45 -20.14 -10.61 7.35
N THR A 46 -19.86 -11.32 8.44
CA THR A 46 -20.88 -12.10 9.17
C THR A 46 -21.97 -11.20 9.77
N LEU A 47 -21.58 -10.05 10.33
CA LEU A 47 -22.51 -9.07 10.87
C LEU A 47 -23.48 -8.58 9.79
N SER A 48 -22.98 -8.17 8.63
CA SER A 48 -23.80 -7.63 7.54
C SER A 48 -24.70 -8.71 6.93
N THR A 49 -24.21 -9.95 6.74
CA THR A 49 -25.03 -11.05 6.21
C THR A 49 -26.14 -11.44 7.20
N SER A 50 -25.84 -11.52 8.49
CA SER A 50 -26.80 -11.82 9.53
C SER A 50 -27.93 -10.77 9.59
N LEU A 51 -27.61 -9.49 9.45
CA LEU A 51 -28.61 -8.42 9.40
C LEU A 51 -29.49 -8.53 8.14
N GLN A 52 -28.88 -8.81 7.00
CA GLN A 52 -29.62 -9.03 5.74
C GLN A 52 -30.61 -10.19 5.86
N ASP A 53 -30.18 -11.31 6.45
CA ASP A 53 -31.03 -12.48 6.69
C ASP A 53 -32.14 -12.20 7.71
N SER A 54 -31.91 -11.28 8.64
CA SER A 54 -32.92 -10.80 9.60
C SER A 54 -33.95 -9.83 9.00
N GLY A 55 -33.84 -9.53 7.69
CA GLY A 55 -34.77 -8.67 6.97
C GLY A 55 -34.39 -7.18 6.92
N VAL A 56 -33.21 -6.80 7.43
CA VAL A 56 -32.68 -5.44 7.30
C VAL A 56 -32.11 -5.27 5.89
N ASN A 57 -32.76 -4.42 5.07
CA ASN A 57 -32.33 -4.19 3.69
C ASN A 57 -31.14 -3.22 3.64
N LEU A 58 -29.93 -3.76 3.73
CA LEU A 58 -28.69 -2.98 3.65
C LEU A 58 -28.35 -2.52 2.24
N ILE A 59 -28.90 -3.16 1.19
CA ILE A 59 -28.62 -2.86 -0.22
C ILE A 59 -29.13 -1.46 -0.63
N ARG A 60 -30.09 -0.91 0.10
CA ARG A 60 -30.63 0.44 -0.16
C ARG A 60 -29.68 1.58 0.21
N PHE A 61 -28.67 1.30 1.02
CA PHE A 61 -27.69 2.29 1.45
C PHE A 61 -26.51 2.38 0.47
N ALA A 62 -25.90 3.55 0.37
CA ALA A 62 -24.63 3.68 -0.34
C ALA A 62 -23.56 2.83 0.33
N THR A 63 -22.58 2.35 -0.46
CA THR A 63 -21.54 1.43 0.04
C THR A 63 -20.81 1.97 1.28
N GLU A 64 -20.56 3.27 1.31
CA GLU A 64 -19.91 3.99 2.42
C GLU A 64 -20.78 4.10 3.68
N GLU A 65 -22.09 3.96 3.56
CA GLU A 65 -23.05 4.06 4.66
C GLU A 65 -23.36 2.72 5.31
N ILE A 66 -23.10 1.59 4.62
CA ILE A 66 -23.50 0.24 5.07
C ILE A 66 -22.95 -0.09 6.45
N LEU A 67 -21.71 0.30 6.75
CA LEU A 67 -21.10 0.06 8.04
C LEU A 67 -21.86 0.75 9.19
N PHE A 68 -22.21 2.02 8.98
CA PHE A 68 -22.96 2.81 9.97
C PHE A 68 -24.41 2.34 10.09
N ALA A 69 -25.03 2.00 8.97
CA ALA A 69 -26.36 1.41 8.97
C ALA A 69 -26.38 0.07 9.73
N SER A 70 -25.35 -0.77 9.56
CA SER A 70 -25.21 -2.02 10.31
C SER A 70 -25.04 -1.78 11.82
N PHE A 71 -24.26 -0.78 12.22
CA PHE A 71 -24.08 -0.46 13.62
C PHE A 71 -25.38 0.03 14.30
N ASN A 72 -26.21 0.78 13.59
CA ASN A 72 -27.46 1.32 14.14
C ASN A 72 -28.47 0.24 14.55
N GLU A 73 -28.32 -0.99 14.07
CA GLU A 73 -29.17 -2.13 14.46
C GLU A 73 -28.74 -2.75 15.82
N TYR A 74 -27.65 -2.28 16.41
CA TYR A 74 -27.13 -2.81 17.68
C TYR A 74 -27.21 -1.76 18.82
N PRO A 75 -27.38 -2.19 20.08
CA PRO A 75 -27.58 -1.29 21.21
C PRO A 75 -26.41 -0.32 21.48
N LEU A 76 -25.18 -0.64 21.05
CA LEU A 76 -24.02 0.24 21.13
C LEU A 76 -23.68 0.90 19.78
N GLY A 77 -24.59 0.92 18.83
CA GLY A 77 -24.36 1.39 17.45
C GLY A 77 -23.83 2.81 17.38
N SER A 78 -24.34 3.72 18.19
CA SER A 78 -23.87 5.12 18.23
C SER A 78 -22.43 5.24 18.70
N VAL A 79 -22.02 4.44 19.68
CA VAL A 79 -20.65 4.42 20.19
C VAL A 79 -19.71 3.83 19.13
N LEU A 80 -20.10 2.72 18.51
CA LEU A 80 -19.33 2.10 17.44
C LEU A 80 -19.19 3.03 16.24
N SER A 81 -20.25 3.73 15.86
CA SER A 81 -20.23 4.72 14.77
C SER A 81 -19.29 5.89 15.10
N LEU A 82 -19.31 6.40 16.30
CA LEU A 82 -18.40 7.45 16.74
C LEU A 82 -16.94 6.99 16.68
N LEU A 83 -16.65 5.79 17.18
CA LEU A 83 -15.31 5.21 17.11
C LEU A 83 -14.87 5.02 15.66
N ALA A 84 -15.75 4.52 14.80
CA ALA A 84 -15.45 4.37 13.35
C ALA A 84 -15.14 5.71 12.68
N ILE A 85 -15.88 6.77 12.99
CA ILE A 85 -15.63 8.13 12.47
C ILE A 85 -14.24 8.62 12.93
N ILE A 86 -13.90 8.45 14.21
CA ILE A 86 -12.59 8.86 14.74
C ILE A 86 -11.47 8.09 14.07
N LEU A 87 -11.63 6.78 13.85
CA LEU A 87 -10.65 5.94 13.16
C LEU A 87 -10.49 6.35 11.69
N VAL A 88 -11.57 6.59 10.97
CA VAL A 88 -11.56 7.05 9.57
C VAL A 88 -10.88 8.42 9.48
N LEU A 89 -11.20 9.35 10.37
CA LEU A 89 -10.58 10.67 10.41
C LEU A 89 -9.07 10.59 10.67
N THR A 90 -8.67 9.79 11.66
CA THR A 90 -7.24 9.58 11.97
C THR A 90 -6.50 8.95 10.79
N PHE A 91 -7.11 7.94 10.17
CA PHE A 91 -6.56 7.30 8.97
C PHE A 91 -6.45 8.29 7.81
N PHE A 92 -7.46 9.11 7.58
CA PHE A 92 -7.44 10.13 6.54
C PHE A 92 -6.30 11.14 6.75
N VAL A 93 -6.15 11.69 7.95
CA VAL A 93 -5.10 12.66 8.26
C VAL A 93 -3.71 12.06 8.05
N THR A 94 -3.46 10.86 8.56
CA THR A 94 -2.15 10.20 8.42
C THR A 94 -1.86 9.82 6.97
N SER A 95 -2.87 9.40 6.21
CA SER A 95 -2.73 9.07 4.79
C SER A 95 -2.48 10.31 3.93
N ALA A 96 -3.18 11.42 4.21
CA ALA A 96 -3.00 12.68 3.50
C ALA A 96 -1.61 13.28 3.76
N ASP A 97 -1.13 13.26 5.01
CA ASP A 97 0.21 13.71 5.36
C ASP A 97 1.28 12.88 4.62
N SER A 98 1.15 11.56 4.65
CA SER A 98 2.06 10.66 3.95
C SER A 98 2.05 10.87 2.44
N ALA A 99 0.87 11.10 1.83
CA ALA A 99 0.73 11.34 0.40
C ALA A 99 1.39 12.66 -0.02
N THR A 100 1.14 13.73 0.72
CA THR A 100 1.77 15.04 0.45
C THR A 100 3.28 14.99 0.59
N TYR A 101 3.77 14.22 1.57
CA TYR A 101 5.20 14.00 1.76
C TYR A 101 5.83 13.28 0.54
N VAL A 102 5.25 12.15 0.11
CA VAL A 102 5.78 11.36 -1.02
C VAL A 102 5.76 12.17 -2.31
N LEU A 103 4.68 12.89 -2.59
CA LEU A 103 4.57 13.73 -3.78
C LEU A 103 5.56 14.89 -3.75
N ALA A 104 5.76 15.52 -2.60
CA ALA A 104 6.76 16.58 -2.44
C ALA A 104 8.18 16.03 -2.65
N MET A 105 8.49 14.86 -2.10
CA MET A 105 9.76 14.16 -2.28
C MET A 105 10.04 13.86 -3.76
N LEU A 106 9.06 13.30 -4.47
CA LEU A 106 9.17 13.00 -5.90
C LEU A 106 9.33 14.27 -6.74
N SER A 107 8.76 15.41 -6.30
CA SER A 107 8.89 16.71 -6.96
C SER A 107 10.21 17.42 -6.69
N GLU A 108 11.04 16.88 -5.81
CA GLU A 108 12.38 17.39 -5.45
C GLU A 108 13.46 16.30 -5.68
N ASP A 109 13.36 15.58 -6.79
CA ASP A 109 14.34 14.58 -7.25
C ASP A 109 14.65 13.49 -6.20
N GLY A 110 13.66 13.11 -5.39
CA GLY A 110 13.82 12.08 -4.36
C GLY A 110 14.40 12.61 -3.03
N ASN A 111 14.44 13.92 -2.82
CA ASN A 111 14.93 14.51 -1.57
C ASN A 111 14.13 13.97 -0.36
N LEU A 112 14.82 13.30 0.55
CA LEU A 112 14.21 12.70 1.74
C LEU A 112 13.68 13.73 2.76
N ASN A 113 14.04 15.01 2.61
CA ASN A 113 13.54 16.10 3.44
C ASN A 113 12.94 17.21 2.55
N PRO A 114 11.81 16.94 1.89
CA PRO A 114 11.19 17.90 0.98
C PRO A 114 10.71 19.14 1.71
N SER A 115 10.73 20.27 1.00
CA SER A 115 10.35 21.56 1.56
C SER A 115 8.87 21.58 1.97
N ASN A 116 8.57 22.26 3.09
CA ASN A 116 7.18 22.40 3.56
C ASN A 116 6.28 23.09 2.54
N ARG A 117 6.85 24.00 1.73
CA ARG A 117 6.11 24.67 0.66
C ARG A 117 5.57 23.68 -0.37
N LYS A 118 6.39 22.70 -0.79
CA LYS A 118 5.96 21.64 -1.72
C LYS A 118 4.88 20.76 -1.12
N LYS A 119 5.02 20.38 0.15
CA LYS A 119 3.99 19.58 0.87
C LYS A 119 2.64 20.31 0.89
N VAL A 120 2.63 21.61 1.21
CA VAL A 120 1.39 22.41 1.23
C VAL A 120 0.79 22.52 -0.17
N ILE A 121 1.60 22.77 -1.20
CA ILE A 121 1.11 22.83 -2.59
C ILE A 121 0.44 21.51 -2.98
N TRP A 122 1.10 20.38 -2.73
CA TRP A 122 0.53 19.08 -3.02
C TRP A 122 -0.71 18.76 -2.19
N GLY A 123 -0.75 19.17 -0.92
CA GLY A 123 -1.94 19.03 -0.06
C GLY A 123 -3.15 19.79 -0.62
N VAL A 124 -2.95 21.04 -1.05
CA VAL A 124 -4.01 21.83 -1.70
C VAL A 124 -4.46 21.20 -3.01
N MET A 125 -3.51 20.75 -3.85
CA MET A 125 -3.84 20.10 -5.12
C MET A 125 -4.65 18.81 -4.91
N LEU A 126 -4.28 17.96 -3.94
CA LEU A 126 -5.02 16.75 -3.59
C LEU A 126 -6.43 17.08 -3.10
N ALA A 127 -6.58 18.10 -2.25
CA ALA A 127 -7.89 18.54 -1.78
C ALA A 127 -8.79 19.02 -2.93
N LEU A 128 -8.25 19.80 -3.85
CA LEU A 128 -9.00 20.28 -5.03
C LEU A 128 -9.42 19.12 -5.94
N ILE A 129 -8.54 18.15 -6.18
CA ILE A 129 -8.86 16.95 -6.97
C ILE A 129 -9.96 16.14 -6.27
N ALA A 130 -9.87 15.94 -4.95
CA ALA A 130 -10.86 15.21 -4.19
C ALA A 130 -12.25 15.89 -4.28
N ILE A 131 -12.29 17.22 -4.12
CA ILE A 131 -13.52 18.00 -4.24
C ILE A 131 -14.11 17.88 -5.65
N ALA A 132 -13.30 18.01 -6.69
CA ALA A 132 -13.73 17.87 -8.08
C ALA A 132 -14.34 16.49 -8.35
N LEU A 133 -13.69 15.43 -7.86
CA LEU A 133 -14.17 14.06 -8.00
C LEU A 133 -15.48 13.82 -7.23
N MET A 134 -15.66 14.41 -6.06
CA MET A 134 -16.93 14.33 -5.32
C MET A 134 -18.10 14.91 -6.13
N PHE A 135 -17.90 16.05 -6.80
CA PHE A 135 -18.92 16.65 -7.66
C PHE A 135 -19.15 15.90 -8.98
N SER A 136 -18.15 15.13 -9.44
CA SER A 136 -18.23 14.38 -10.71
C SER A 136 -18.91 13.01 -10.61
N GLY A 137 -19.27 12.56 -9.41
CA GLY A 137 -19.90 11.24 -9.21
C GLY A 137 -19.35 10.48 -7.99
N GLY A 138 -18.70 11.18 -7.07
CA GLY A 138 -18.29 10.67 -5.77
C GLY A 138 -17.30 9.48 -5.86
N LEU A 139 -17.55 8.45 -5.04
CA LEU A 139 -16.70 7.29 -4.93
C LEU A 139 -16.54 6.53 -6.25
N THR A 140 -17.61 6.41 -7.03
CA THR A 140 -17.58 5.69 -8.32
C THR A 140 -16.68 6.38 -9.34
N ALA A 141 -16.74 7.72 -9.43
CA ALA A 141 -15.87 8.47 -10.32
C ALA A 141 -14.39 8.31 -9.91
N LEU A 142 -14.10 8.36 -8.62
CA LEU A 142 -12.76 8.14 -8.08
C LEU A 142 -12.25 6.72 -8.43
N GLN A 143 -13.06 5.69 -8.19
CA GLN A 143 -12.70 4.29 -8.49
C GLN A 143 -12.40 4.09 -9.97
N ASN A 144 -13.25 4.58 -10.85
CA ASN A 144 -13.05 4.48 -12.29
C ASN A 144 -11.77 5.18 -12.75
N THR A 145 -11.50 6.38 -12.24
CA THR A 145 -10.28 7.13 -12.54
C THR A 145 -9.04 6.35 -12.10
N LEU A 146 -9.05 5.79 -10.88
CA LEU A 146 -7.94 5.00 -10.35
C LEU A 146 -7.68 3.73 -11.15
N ILE A 147 -8.73 3.04 -11.62
CA ILE A 147 -8.60 1.83 -12.46
C ILE A 147 -7.96 2.18 -13.80
N ILE A 148 -8.39 3.28 -14.43
CA ILE A 148 -7.81 3.74 -15.71
C ILE A 148 -6.32 4.05 -15.55
N VAL A 149 -5.93 4.76 -14.49
CA VAL A 149 -4.53 5.12 -14.23
C VAL A 149 -3.69 3.90 -13.80
N ALA A 150 -4.29 2.94 -13.10
CA ALA A 150 -3.60 1.73 -12.65
C ALA A 150 -3.12 0.85 -13.81
N PHE A 151 -3.82 0.86 -14.96
CA PHE A 151 -3.45 0.02 -16.10
C PHE A 151 -2.05 0.33 -16.66
N PRO A 152 -1.73 1.55 -17.12
CA PRO A 152 -0.38 1.87 -17.58
C PRO A 152 0.66 1.72 -16.47
N PHE A 153 0.28 2.01 -15.22
CA PHE A 153 1.15 1.87 -14.08
C PHE A 153 1.51 0.40 -13.77
N SER A 154 0.64 -0.55 -14.08
CA SER A 154 0.93 -1.98 -13.91
C SER A 154 2.14 -2.44 -14.73
N ILE A 155 2.33 -1.86 -15.94
CA ILE A 155 3.50 -2.12 -16.78
C ILE A 155 4.78 -1.60 -16.11
N VAL A 156 4.71 -0.39 -15.55
CA VAL A 156 5.83 0.19 -14.79
C VAL A 156 6.21 -0.67 -13.60
N LEU A 157 5.21 -1.19 -12.87
CA LEU A 157 5.47 -2.11 -11.74
C LEU A 157 6.20 -3.39 -12.16
N VAL A 158 5.82 -3.99 -13.28
CA VAL A 158 6.53 -5.17 -13.81
C VAL A 158 7.99 -4.85 -14.12
N LEU A 159 8.24 -3.69 -14.75
CA LEU A 159 9.61 -3.24 -15.02
C LEU A 159 10.39 -2.96 -13.73
N MET A 160 9.76 -2.38 -12.72
CA MET A 160 10.37 -2.17 -11.39
C MET A 160 10.70 -3.49 -10.70
N MET A 161 9.81 -4.48 -10.77
CA MET A 161 10.09 -5.84 -10.23
C MET A 161 11.29 -6.48 -10.93
N TRP A 162 11.36 -6.36 -12.26
CA TRP A 162 12.51 -6.84 -13.02
C TRP A 162 13.80 -6.14 -12.62
N SER A 163 13.78 -4.82 -12.48
CA SER A 163 14.93 -4.02 -12.05
C SER A 163 15.39 -4.41 -10.66
N LEU A 164 14.47 -4.56 -9.70
CA LEU A 164 14.76 -4.98 -8.33
C LEU A 164 15.42 -6.38 -8.30
N MET A 165 14.89 -7.34 -9.06
CA MET A 165 15.46 -8.68 -9.12
C MET A 165 16.88 -8.67 -9.68
N LYS A 166 17.12 -7.85 -10.71
CA LYS A 166 18.44 -7.68 -11.28
C LYS A 166 19.43 -7.08 -10.28
N GLU A 167 19.01 -6.05 -9.55
CA GLU A 167 19.85 -5.40 -8.53
C GLU A 167 20.18 -6.34 -7.39
N LEU A 168 19.20 -7.07 -6.86
CA LEU A 168 19.42 -8.07 -5.81
C LEU A 168 20.37 -9.20 -6.27
N TYR A 169 20.29 -9.59 -7.54
CA TYR A 169 21.21 -10.58 -8.09
C TYR A 169 22.63 -10.03 -8.16
N HIS A 170 22.80 -8.80 -8.60
CA HIS A 170 24.09 -8.13 -8.69
C HIS A 170 24.73 -7.91 -7.29
N GLU A 171 23.92 -7.48 -6.33
CA GLU A 171 24.38 -7.33 -4.93
C GLU A 171 24.81 -8.68 -4.33
N LYS A 172 24.07 -9.76 -4.61
CA LYS A 172 24.43 -11.12 -4.20
C LYS A 172 25.78 -11.56 -4.79
N GLU A 173 26.05 -11.23 -6.04
CA GLU A 173 27.31 -11.50 -6.73
C GLU A 173 28.46 -10.70 -6.10
N GLN A 174 28.26 -9.41 -5.82
CA GLN A 174 29.27 -8.55 -5.16
C GLN A 174 29.61 -9.02 -3.73
N MET A 175 28.63 -9.58 -3.01
CA MET A 175 28.86 -10.15 -1.68
C MET A 175 29.52 -11.54 -1.71
N GLY A 176 29.86 -12.08 -2.88
CA GLY A 176 30.44 -13.42 -3.02
C GLY A 176 29.47 -14.56 -2.66
N LEU A 177 28.18 -14.29 -2.54
CA LEU A 177 27.15 -15.28 -2.23
C LEU A 177 26.63 -16.02 -3.45
N ALA A 178 26.95 -15.56 -4.66
CA ALA A 178 26.65 -16.24 -5.91
C ALA A 178 27.89 -16.99 -6.38
N ILE A 179 27.86 -18.30 -6.27
CA ILE A 179 28.86 -19.15 -6.97
C ILE A 179 28.44 -19.15 -8.45
N THR A 180 29.12 -18.38 -9.29
CA THR A 180 29.08 -18.60 -10.73
C THR A 180 29.93 -19.82 -11.00
N PRO A 181 29.37 -20.95 -11.49
CA PRO A 181 30.22 -22.08 -11.90
C PRO A 181 31.12 -21.57 -13.00
N ASP A 182 32.45 -21.79 -12.87
CA ASP A 182 33.37 -21.55 -13.97
C ASP A 182 32.86 -22.26 -15.20
N ARG A 183 32.67 -21.52 -16.31
CA ARG A 183 32.12 -22.05 -17.56
C ARG A 183 32.95 -23.21 -18.14
N TYR A 184 34.20 -23.34 -17.68
CA TYR A 184 35.12 -24.42 -18.01
C TYR A 184 35.94 -24.76 -16.78
N PRO A 185 35.46 -25.67 -15.89
CA PRO A 185 36.29 -26.18 -14.85
C PRO A 185 37.51 -26.87 -15.50
N GLU A 186 38.70 -26.30 -15.34
CA GLU A 186 39.89 -27.02 -15.71
C GLU A 186 39.92 -28.32 -14.89
N LYS A 187 39.91 -29.43 -15.61
CA LYS A 187 39.64 -30.78 -15.12
C LYS A 187 40.53 -31.28 -13.97
N ASN A 188 41.51 -30.48 -13.53
CA ASN A 188 42.52 -30.86 -12.54
C ASN A 188 42.94 -29.74 -11.57
N GLN A 189 42.17 -28.64 -11.41
CA GLN A 189 42.49 -27.67 -10.36
C GLN A 189 41.69 -27.95 -9.08
N PRO A 190 42.30 -28.07 -7.91
CA PRO A 190 41.58 -28.13 -6.67
C PRO A 190 40.81 -26.83 -6.45
N PHE A 191 39.62 -26.90 -5.81
CA PHE A 191 38.85 -25.74 -5.41
C PHE A 191 39.71 -24.71 -4.74
N LYS A 192 39.82 -23.50 -5.27
CA LYS A 192 40.47 -22.40 -4.58
C LYS A 192 39.70 -22.13 -3.29
N SER A 193 40.38 -22.30 -2.16
CA SER A 193 39.80 -21.89 -0.88
C SER A 193 39.63 -20.38 -0.85
N TYR A 194 38.54 -19.89 -0.28
CA TYR A 194 38.16 -18.48 -0.20
C TYR A 194 39.10 -17.62 0.70
N GLU A 195 40.25 -18.13 1.09
CA GLU A 195 41.20 -17.47 2.01
C GLU A 195 42.31 -16.67 1.32
N GLU A 196 42.30 -16.56 -0.03
CA GLU A 196 43.35 -15.86 -0.78
C GLU A 196 42.86 -14.67 -1.62
N ASN A 197 42.03 -13.77 -1.01
CA ASN A 197 41.85 -12.43 -1.55
C ASN A 197 41.70 -11.42 -0.41
#